data_6e92461c0841ea9ce0cfd7ebf0b8c6de
#
_entry.id   6e92461c0841ea9ce0cfd7ebf0b8c6de
#
_cell.length_a   1.000
_cell.length_b   1.000
_cell.length_c   1.000
_cell.angle_alpha   90.00
_cell.angle_beta   90.00
_cell.angle_gamma   90.00
#
_symmetry.space_group_name_H-M   'P 1'
#
loop_
_entity.id
_entity.type
_entity.pdbx_description
1 polymer ?
#
loop_
_entity_poly.entity_id
_entity_poly.type
_entity_poly.pdbx_seq_one_letter_code
_entity_poly.pdbx_strand_id
1 'polypeptide(L)'
;MKVEGEVDWRCVNNSCPARVREELLHWSARGVMNIEGLGESMVAQLLGQSASLTGEEEVVAETGAPVQVTREPLVLSIADLYKLKDKRDHVLALDRVGEKTTDALLAQIERSKSAPLARVLFGLGIRFVGERTATLLAEHFGDIDALMNATADDLEAVNEVGPRVALAIVEFFAEEKNKTLVRELQKLGLTMQAEKKVIGTTFAGLTFVLTGTLPTLTRDEAKERIEAAGGKVSGSVSKKTSYVVAGEEAGSKLEKAQQLGVPVVDEAGLLAMLVE
;
A
#
# COMPACT_ATOMS: atom_id res chain seq x y z
N MET A 1 -7.61 22.93 14.51
CA MET A 1 -7.19 22.71 15.92
C MET A 1 -5.69 22.48 15.93
N LYS A 2 -4.97 23.01 16.91
CA LYS A 2 -3.56 22.72 17.14
C LYS A 2 -3.49 21.70 18.26
N VAL A 3 -2.85 20.55 18.00
CA VAL A 3 -2.64 19.54 19.05
C VAL A 3 -1.44 20.00 19.88
N GLU A 4 -1.54 19.88 21.20
CA GLU A 4 -0.46 20.29 22.12
C GLU A 4 0.82 19.50 21.79
N GLY A 5 1.94 20.20 21.56
CA GLY A 5 3.22 19.62 21.14
C GLY A 5 3.42 19.48 19.62
N GLU A 6 2.47 19.88 18.78
CA GLU A 6 2.62 19.89 17.31
C GLU A 6 2.74 21.31 16.76
N VAL A 7 3.53 21.44 15.69
CA VAL A 7 3.73 22.73 14.99
C VAL A 7 2.58 23.01 14.04
N ASP A 8 1.93 21.98 13.50
CA ASP A 8 0.99 22.07 12.41
C ASP A 8 -0.46 22.27 12.86
N TRP A 9 -1.20 23.09 12.09
CA TRP A 9 -2.64 23.24 12.21
C TRP A 9 -3.36 22.15 11.43
N ARG A 10 -4.29 21.45 12.08
CA ARG A 10 -5.09 20.41 11.43
C ARG A 10 -6.56 20.75 11.40
N CYS A 11 -7.19 20.49 10.27
CA CYS A 11 -8.64 20.54 10.16
C CYS A 11 -9.24 19.33 10.88
N VAL A 12 -10.06 19.57 11.91
CA VAL A 12 -10.78 18.51 12.65
C VAL A 12 -12.08 18.10 11.96
N ASN A 13 -12.51 18.83 10.94
CA ASN A 13 -13.70 18.48 10.17
C ASN A 13 -13.39 17.36 9.19
N ASN A 14 -13.83 16.15 9.51
CA ASN A 14 -13.64 14.97 8.68
C ASN A 14 -14.42 15.01 7.35
N SER A 15 -15.40 15.91 7.23
CA SER A 15 -16.15 16.16 5.99
C SER A 15 -15.67 17.42 5.27
N CYS A 16 -14.48 17.93 5.62
CA CYS A 16 -13.91 19.07 4.93
C CYS A 16 -13.56 18.68 3.48
N PRO A 17 -14.07 19.40 2.46
CA PRO A 17 -13.81 19.08 1.06
C PRO A 17 -12.32 19.01 0.71
N ALA A 18 -11.49 19.86 1.35
CA ALA A 18 -10.05 19.86 1.15
C ALA A 18 -9.40 18.55 1.68
N ARG A 19 -9.89 18.01 2.79
CA ARG A 19 -9.41 16.71 3.30
C ARG A 19 -9.82 15.56 2.41
N VAL A 20 -11.09 15.53 2.00
CA VAL A 20 -11.58 14.49 1.08
C VAL A 20 -10.80 14.52 -0.24
N ARG A 21 -10.45 15.71 -0.73
CA ARG A 21 -9.60 15.85 -1.92
C ARG A 21 -8.24 15.20 -1.73
N GLU A 22 -7.55 15.50 -0.65
CA GLU A 22 -6.23 14.94 -0.36
C GLU A 22 -6.30 13.41 -0.09
N GLU A 23 -7.34 12.94 0.59
CA GLU A 23 -7.58 11.51 0.82
C GLU A 23 -7.77 10.75 -0.51
N LEU A 24 -8.54 11.32 -1.47
CA LEU A 24 -8.75 10.74 -2.80
C LEU A 24 -7.47 10.73 -3.65
N LEU A 25 -6.70 11.81 -3.62
CA LEU A 25 -5.42 11.91 -4.32
C LEU A 25 -4.40 10.93 -3.74
N HIS A 26 -4.30 10.84 -2.42
CA HIS A 26 -3.44 9.86 -1.77
C HIS A 26 -3.86 8.44 -2.13
N TRP A 27 -5.16 8.13 -2.03
CA TRP A 27 -5.71 6.81 -2.35
C TRP A 27 -5.39 6.39 -3.78
N SER A 28 -5.52 7.31 -4.74
CA SER A 28 -5.28 7.05 -6.16
C SER A 28 -3.81 6.94 -6.55
N ALA A 29 -2.90 7.39 -5.69
CA ALA A 29 -1.47 7.48 -5.99
C ALA A 29 -0.86 6.15 -6.43
N ARG A 30 0.20 6.22 -7.26
CA ARG A 30 0.88 5.05 -7.85
C ARG A 30 1.36 4.04 -6.81
N GLY A 31 1.87 4.50 -5.67
CA GLY A 31 2.33 3.65 -4.55
C GLY A 31 1.19 3.10 -3.69
N VAL A 32 -0.05 3.57 -3.87
CA VAL A 32 -1.23 3.17 -3.11
C VAL A 32 -2.13 2.29 -3.98
N MET A 33 -3.26 2.76 -4.47
CA MET A 33 -4.18 1.94 -5.26
C MET A 33 -3.90 2.00 -6.78
N ASN A 34 -3.00 2.89 -7.21
CA ASN A 34 -2.57 3.07 -8.59
C ASN A 34 -3.75 3.22 -9.56
N ILE A 35 -4.62 4.19 -9.31
CA ILE A 35 -5.77 4.48 -10.16
C ILE A 35 -5.36 5.58 -11.13
N GLU A 36 -4.94 5.19 -12.32
CA GLU A 36 -4.57 6.12 -13.38
C GLU A 36 -5.81 6.88 -13.87
N GLY A 37 -5.62 8.17 -14.17
CA GLY A 37 -6.70 9.06 -14.59
C GLY A 37 -7.38 9.80 -13.44
N LEU A 38 -7.15 9.44 -12.19
CA LEU A 38 -7.68 10.12 -11.00
C LEU A 38 -6.69 11.15 -10.45
N GLY A 39 -6.29 12.11 -11.30
CA GLY A 39 -5.45 13.24 -10.91
C GLY A 39 -6.25 14.42 -10.34
N GLU A 40 -5.55 15.51 -10.00
CA GLU A 40 -6.12 16.70 -9.34
C GLU A 40 -7.36 17.27 -10.04
N SER A 41 -7.33 17.40 -11.36
CA SER A 41 -8.46 17.95 -12.15
C SER A 41 -9.68 17.03 -12.08
N MET A 42 -9.48 15.70 -12.21
CA MET A 42 -10.58 14.73 -12.14
C MET A 42 -11.17 14.68 -10.72
N VAL A 43 -10.33 14.65 -9.70
CA VAL A 43 -10.77 14.66 -8.29
C VAL A 43 -11.56 15.92 -7.98
N ALA A 44 -11.09 17.10 -8.43
CA ALA A 44 -11.83 18.36 -8.25
C ALA A 44 -13.23 18.30 -8.89
N GLN A 45 -13.33 17.80 -10.12
CA GLN A 45 -14.62 17.67 -10.80
C GLN A 45 -15.56 16.67 -10.12
N LEU A 46 -15.02 15.52 -9.65
CA LEU A 46 -15.80 14.52 -8.90
C LEU A 46 -16.34 15.07 -7.57
N LEU A 47 -15.59 16.00 -6.94
CA LEU A 47 -16.02 16.73 -5.74
C LEU A 47 -16.97 17.89 -6.04
N GLY A 48 -17.40 18.07 -7.30
CA GLY A 48 -18.29 19.16 -7.70
C GLY A 48 -17.62 20.54 -7.78
N GLN A 49 -16.27 20.58 -7.71
CA GLN A 49 -15.50 21.80 -7.86
C GLN A 49 -15.29 22.09 -9.36
N SER A 50 -15.35 23.36 -9.77
CA SER A 50 -15.04 23.74 -11.14
C SER A 50 -13.57 23.42 -11.46
N ALA A 51 -13.26 22.93 -12.67
CA ALA A 51 -11.92 22.70 -13.16
C ALA A 51 -11.06 24.00 -13.22
N SER A 52 -11.69 25.15 -13.05
CA SER A 52 -11.07 26.49 -13.09
C SER A 52 -10.09 26.79 -11.93
N LEU A 53 -9.84 25.88 -10.98
CA LEU A 53 -8.81 26.06 -9.95
C LEU A 53 -7.38 25.88 -10.46
N THR A 54 -7.18 25.51 -11.74
CA THR A 54 -5.86 25.35 -12.35
C THR A 54 -5.45 26.52 -13.27
N GLY A 55 -5.99 27.75 -13.03
CA GLY A 55 -5.58 28.96 -13.77
C GLY A 55 -6.05 28.99 -15.24
N GLU A 56 -6.71 30.11 -15.60
CA GLU A 56 -7.11 30.51 -16.96
C GLU A 56 -8.51 30.02 -17.39
N GLU A 57 -9.50 30.61 -16.77
CA GLU A 57 -10.74 31.18 -17.31
C GLU A 57 -11.70 31.43 -16.14
N GLU A 58 -11.58 32.62 -15.54
CA GLU A 58 -12.63 33.15 -14.67
C GLU A 58 -13.85 33.44 -15.54
N VAL A 59 -14.87 32.62 -15.45
CA VAL A 59 -16.20 33.02 -15.92
C VAL A 59 -16.70 34.08 -14.94
N VAL A 60 -16.52 35.36 -15.28
CA VAL A 60 -17.04 36.49 -14.50
C VAL A 60 -18.53 36.62 -14.78
N ALA A 61 -19.34 36.61 -13.73
CA ALA A 61 -20.72 37.06 -13.83
C ALA A 61 -20.79 38.53 -14.26
N GLU A 62 -21.91 38.98 -14.82
CA GLU A 62 -22.13 40.39 -15.17
C GLU A 62 -21.85 41.38 -14.02
N THR A 63 -21.79 40.90 -12.78
CA THR A 63 -21.46 41.62 -11.56
C THR A 63 -19.98 41.66 -11.21
N GLY A 64 -19.11 41.02 -12.01
CA GLY A 64 -17.66 40.97 -11.75
C GLY A 64 -17.21 40.01 -10.61
N ALA A 65 -18.12 39.22 -10.05
CA ALA A 65 -17.79 38.23 -9.04
C ALA A 65 -17.50 36.87 -9.67
N PRO A 66 -16.48 36.09 -9.20
CA PRO A 66 -16.22 34.77 -9.72
C PRO A 66 -17.41 33.84 -9.41
N VAL A 67 -18.03 33.30 -10.45
CA VAL A 67 -19.09 32.30 -10.31
C VAL A 67 -18.43 30.93 -10.16
N GLN A 68 -18.37 30.39 -8.96
CA GLN A 68 -18.07 28.99 -8.74
C GLN A 68 -19.29 28.17 -9.19
N VAL A 69 -19.21 27.53 -10.35
CA VAL A 69 -20.21 26.55 -10.75
C VAL A 69 -19.96 25.29 -9.91
N THR A 70 -20.66 25.20 -8.80
CA THR A 70 -20.67 23.99 -7.97
C THR A 70 -21.69 23.02 -8.56
N ARG A 71 -21.21 21.92 -9.10
CA ARG A 71 -22.05 20.74 -9.41
C ARG A 71 -22.28 19.93 -8.14
N GLU A 72 -23.34 19.16 -8.10
CA GLU A 72 -23.53 18.20 -7.02
C GLU A 72 -22.37 17.19 -7.03
N PRO A 73 -21.68 16.97 -5.90
CA PRO A 73 -20.53 16.08 -5.86
C PRO A 73 -20.93 14.63 -6.17
N LEU A 74 -20.18 13.98 -7.05
CA LEU A 74 -20.35 12.56 -7.36
C LEU A 74 -19.70 11.65 -6.33
N VAL A 75 -18.69 12.16 -5.63
CA VAL A 75 -17.86 11.46 -4.66
C VAL A 75 -17.69 12.33 -3.42
N LEU A 76 -17.95 11.76 -2.24
CA LEU A 76 -17.78 12.40 -0.92
C LEU A 76 -16.86 11.59 0.00
N SER A 77 -16.47 10.38 -0.45
CA SER A 77 -15.60 9.46 0.29
C SER A 77 -14.84 8.55 -0.68
N ILE A 78 -13.81 7.88 -0.17
CA ILE A 78 -13.09 6.84 -0.92
C ILE A 78 -14.05 5.74 -1.43
N ALA A 79 -15.04 5.35 -0.63
CA ALA A 79 -16.00 4.32 -1.00
C ALA A 79 -16.85 4.71 -2.23
N ASP A 80 -17.13 5.99 -2.40
CA ASP A 80 -17.95 6.47 -3.53
C ASP A 80 -17.22 6.34 -4.87
N LEU A 81 -15.88 6.29 -4.88
CA LEU A 81 -15.11 5.97 -6.10
C LEU A 81 -15.57 4.64 -6.71
N TYR A 82 -15.76 3.63 -5.86
CA TYR A 82 -16.14 2.27 -6.27
C TYR A 82 -17.60 2.13 -6.68
N LYS A 83 -18.41 3.19 -6.47
CA LYS A 83 -19.80 3.32 -6.93
C LYS A 83 -19.93 4.11 -8.24
N LEU A 84 -18.83 4.69 -8.76
CA LEU A 84 -18.87 5.51 -9.98
C LEU A 84 -19.31 4.74 -11.22
N LYS A 85 -19.15 3.43 -11.24
CA LYS A 85 -19.67 2.57 -12.32
C LYS A 85 -21.18 2.74 -12.51
N ASP A 86 -21.93 2.89 -11.41
CA ASP A 86 -23.39 3.10 -11.44
C ASP A 86 -23.76 4.55 -11.83
N LYS A 87 -22.78 5.45 -11.84
CA LYS A 87 -22.91 6.86 -12.21
C LYS A 87 -22.15 7.21 -13.49
N ARG A 88 -21.94 6.23 -14.39
CA ARG A 88 -21.13 6.38 -15.62
C ARG A 88 -21.52 7.62 -16.44
N ASP A 89 -22.81 7.85 -16.64
CA ASP A 89 -23.29 8.99 -17.43
C ASP A 89 -22.96 10.35 -16.77
N HIS A 90 -22.95 10.41 -15.45
CA HIS A 90 -22.52 11.61 -14.71
C HIS A 90 -21.02 11.86 -14.84
N VAL A 91 -20.20 10.78 -14.85
CA VAL A 91 -18.75 10.90 -15.10
C VAL A 91 -18.50 11.36 -16.53
N LEU A 92 -19.25 10.84 -17.50
CA LEU A 92 -19.15 11.25 -18.91
C LEU A 92 -19.55 12.72 -19.13
N ALA A 93 -20.42 13.27 -18.28
CA ALA A 93 -20.84 14.68 -18.33
C ALA A 93 -19.85 15.66 -17.70
N LEU A 94 -18.70 15.18 -17.18
CA LEU A 94 -17.62 16.03 -16.66
C LEU A 94 -16.89 16.73 -17.81
N ASP A 95 -16.27 17.87 -17.51
CA ASP A 95 -15.61 18.68 -18.50
C ASP A 95 -14.38 17.97 -19.09
N ARG A 96 -14.29 17.93 -20.41
CA ARG A 96 -13.20 17.31 -21.17
C ARG A 96 -13.05 15.77 -20.91
N VAL A 97 -14.10 15.14 -20.42
CA VAL A 97 -14.14 13.69 -20.17
C VAL A 97 -14.96 13.01 -21.27
N GLY A 98 -14.31 12.21 -22.12
CA GLY A 98 -14.94 11.43 -23.16
C GLY A 98 -15.13 9.96 -22.75
N GLU A 99 -15.83 9.19 -23.59
CA GLU A 99 -16.12 7.77 -23.33
C GLU A 99 -14.88 6.94 -23.00
N LYS A 100 -13.80 7.09 -23.82
CA LYS A 100 -12.54 6.36 -23.57
C LYS A 100 -11.91 6.67 -22.20
N THR A 101 -11.96 7.94 -21.80
CA THR A 101 -11.43 8.37 -20.50
C THR A 101 -12.28 7.81 -19.36
N THR A 102 -13.59 7.88 -19.50
CA THR A 102 -14.55 7.33 -18.53
C THR A 102 -14.33 5.82 -18.35
N ASP A 103 -14.34 5.07 -19.46
CA ASP A 103 -14.20 3.62 -19.40
C ASP A 103 -12.82 3.19 -18.86
N ALA A 104 -11.75 3.90 -19.23
CA ALA A 104 -10.41 3.66 -18.70
C ALA A 104 -10.36 3.93 -17.18
N LEU A 105 -10.93 5.03 -16.70
CA LEU A 105 -10.98 5.36 -15.27
C LEU A 105 -11.76 4.29 -14.49
N LEU A 106 -12.95 3.91 -14.96
CA LEU A 106 -13.76 2.88 -14.31
C LEU A 106 -13.06 1.52 -14.28
N ALA A 107 -12.33 1.16 -15.35
CA ALA A 107 -11.52 -0.06 -15.39
C ALA A 107 -10.36 -0.01 -14.39
N GLN A 108 -9.70 1.14 -14.21
CA GLN A 108 -8.64 1.32 -13.21
C GLN A 108 -9.18 1.18 -11.78
N ILE A 109 -10.34 1.79 -11.50
CA ILE A 109 -11.02 1.67 -10.20
C ILE A 109 -11.37 0.19 -9.93
N GLU A 110 -11.93 -0.52 -10.89
CA GLU A 110 -12.27 -1.94 -10.73
C GLU A 110 -11.03 -2.79 -10.49
N ARG A 111 -9.95 -2.57 -11.26
CA ARG A 111 -8.66 -3.26 -11.08
C ARG A 111 -8.09 -3.02 -9.68
N SER A 112 -8.23 -1.82 -9.12
CA SER A 112 -7.68 -1.48 -7.81
C SER A 112 -8.29 -2.29 -6.67
N LYS A 113 -9.45 -2.90 -6.84
CA LYS A 113 -10.09 -3.76 -5.84
C LYS A 113 -9.24 -4.97 -5.46
N SER A 114 -8.40 -5.45 -6.38
CA SER A 114 -7.47 -6.56 -6.14
C SER A 114 -6.15 -6.15 -5.47
N ALA A 115 -6.00 -4.89 -5.09
CA ALA A 115 -4.82 -4.43 -4.38
C ALA A 115 -4.67 -5.14 -3.03
N PRO A 116 -3.43 -5.54 -2.63
CA PRO A 116 -3.20 -6.24 -1.38
C PRO A 116 -3.49 -5.36 -0.16
N LEU A 117 -3.76 -5.98 0.98
CA LEU A 117 -4.09 -5.31 2.25
C LEU A 117 -3.09 -4.21 2.63
N ALA A 118 -1.80 -4.44 2.40
CA ALA A 118 -0.75 -3.45 2.70
C ALA A 118 -1.01 -2.10 2.00
N ARG A 119 -1.43 -2.13 0.73
CA ARG A 119 -1.74 -0.92 -0.03
C ARG A 119 -3.02 -0.24 0.45
N VAL A 120 -4.02 -1.03 0.82
CA VAL A 120 -5.25 -0.52 1.43
C VAL A 120 -4.95 0.19 2.75
N LEU A 121 -4.16 -0.43 3.64
CA LEU A 121 -3.76 0.15 4.93
C LEU A 121 -3.00 1.47 4.75
N PHE A 122 -2.04 1.50 3.82
CA PHE A 122 -1.32 2.73 3.50
C PHE A 122 -2.26 3.80 2.94
N GLY A 123 -3.20 3.40 2.08
CA GLY A 123 -4.19 4.30 1.47
C GLY A 123 -5.21 4.89 2.46
N LEU A 124 -5.53 4.19 3.55
CA LEU A 124 -6.40 4.71 4.61
C LEU A 124 -5.79 5.90 5.35
N GLY A 125 -4.50 6.19 5.16
CA GLY A 125 -3.85 7.37 5.74
C GLY A 125 -3.78 7.35 7.27
N ILE A 126 -3.68 6.16 7.89
CA ILE A 126 -3.53 6.02 9.33
C ILE A 126 -2.24 6.71 9.77
N ARG A 127 -2.35 7.56 10.78
CA ARG A 127 -1.21 8.35 11.26
C ARG A 127 -0.04 7.46 11.66
N PHE A 128 1.17 7.84 11.25
CA PHE A 128 2.43 7.11 11.47
C PHE A 128 2.53 5.74 10.77
N VAL A 129 1.51 5.34 10.00
CA VAL A 129 1.55 4.12 9.19
C VAL A 129 1.98 4.48 7.77
N GLY A 130 3.26 4.29 7.48
CA GLY A 130 3.83 4.40 6.14
C GLY A 130 3.73 3.07 5.39
N GLU A 131 4.19 3.04 4.13
CA GLU A 131 4.15 1.86 3.26
C GLU A 131 4.79 0.62 3.91
N ARG A 132 5.98 0.78 4.53
CA ARG A 132 6.68 -0.32 5.22
C ARG A 132 5.89 -0.84 6.42
N THR A 133 5.38 0.04 7.26
CA THR A 133 4.58 -0.36 8.43
C THR A 133 3.29 -1.04 8.00
N ALA A 134 2.62 -0.55 6.96
CA ALA A 134 1.43 -1.18 6.38
C ALA A 134 1.72 -2.60 5.87
N THR A 135 2.89 -2.82 5.25
CA THR A 135 3.33 -4.15 4.81
C THR A 135 3.52 -5.10 6.00
N LEU A 136 4.25 -4.66 7.04
CA LEU A 136 4.48 -5.48 8.24
C LEU A 136 3.18 -5.84 8.96
N LEU A 137 2.26 -4.87 9.09
CA LEU A 137 0.94 -5.10 9.67
C LEU A 137 0.11 -6.10 8.84
N ALA A 138 0.09 -5.94 7.51
CA ALA A 138 -0.63 -6.86 6.64
C ALA A 138 -0.05 -8.29 6.71
N GLU A 139 1.26 -8.43 6.72
CA GLU A 139 1.94 -9.74 6.86
C GLU A 139 1.65 -10.41 8.22
N HIS A 140 1.58 -9.62 9.30
CA HIS A 140 1.38 -10.15 10.65
C HIS A 140 -0.07 -10.56 10.89
N PHE A 141 -1.05 -9.70 10.56
CA PHE A 141 -2.46 -9.94 10.84
C PHE A 141 -3.18 -10.74 9.76
N GLY A 142 -2.69 -10.73 8.53
CA GLY A 142 -3.24 -11.48 7.40
C GLY A 142 -4.51 -10.88 6.79
N ASP A 143 -5.40 -10.28 7.57
CA ASP A 143 -6.62 -9.62 7.10
C ASP A 143 -6.97 -8.37 7.92
N ILE A 144 -7.87 -7.56 7.36
CA ILE A 144 -8.26 -6.28 7.97
C ILE A 144 -9.07 -6.47 9.25
N ASP A 145 -9.87 -7.53 9.35
CA ASP A 145 -10.73 -7.75 10.50
C ASP A 145 -9.90 -8.14 11.74
N ALA A 146 -8.84 -8.94 11.54
CA ALA A 146 -7.87 -9.23 12.60
C ALA A 146 -7.19 -7.95 13.08
N LEU A 147 -6.76 -7.08 12.16
CA LEU A 147 -6.13 -5.80 12.50
C LEU A 147 -7.08 -4.85 13.22
N MET A 148 -8.33 -4.74 12.78
CA MET A 148 -9.34 -3.87 13.39
C MET A 148 -9.69 -4.26 14.84
N ASN A 149 -9.51 -5.53 15.19
CA ASN A 149 -9.80 -6.07 16.53
C ASN A 149 -8.52 -6.20 17.39
N ALA A 150 -7.36 -5.86 16.87
CA ALA A 150 -6.08 -5.95 17.57
C ALA A 150 -6.01 -4.97 18.74
N THR A 151 -5.44 -5.41 19.85
CA THR A 151 -5.10 -4.55 20.98
C THR A 151 -3.79 -3.78 20.72
N ALA A 152 -3.48 -2.79 21.55
CA ALA A 152 -2.21 -2.08 21.47
C ALA A 152 -1.02 -3.05 21.65
N ASP A 153 -1.13 -4.01 22.57
CA ASP A 153 -0.08 -5.01 22.82
C ASP A 153 0.13 -5.93 21.60
N ASP A 154 -0.95 -6.36 20.93
CA ASP A 154 -0.85 -7.16 19.69
C ASP A 154 -0.15 -6.39 18.57
N LEU A 155 -0.44 -5.08 18.48
CA LEU A 155 0.19 -4.21 17.48
C LEU A 155 1.67 -3.96 17.79
N GLU A 156 2.05 -3.78 19.06
CA GLU A 156 3.44 -3.61 19.48
C GLU A 156 4.28 -4.89 19.33
N ALA A 157 3.65 -6.05 19.25
CA ALA A 157 4.34 -7.31 18.93
C ALA A 157 4.85 -7.36 17.48
N VAL A 158 4.34 -6.47 16.59
CA VAL A 158 4.79 -6.35 15.21
C VAL A 158 6.13 -5.60 15.17
N ASN A 159 7.11 -6.15 14.46
CA ASN A 159 8.42 -5.51 14.33
C ASN A 159 8.29 -4.07 13.77
N GLU A 160 9.07 -3.14 14.30
CA GLU A 160 9.06 -1.72 13.93
C GLU A 160 7.76 -0.95 14.28
N VAL A 161 6.81 -1.57 14.99
CA VAL A 161 5.61 -0.90 15.50
C VAL A 161 5.82 -0.58 16.98
N GLY A 162 5.99 0.69 17.29
CA GLY A 162 6.10 1.16 18.67
C GLY A 162 4.77 1.67 19.23
N PRO A 163 4.72 2.02 20.53
CA PRO A 163 3.51 2.44 21.24
C PRO A 163 2.74 3.57 20.55
N ARG A 164 3.48 4.54 19.97
CA ARG A 164 2.87 5.67 19.27
C ARG A 164 2.11 5.26 17.99
N VAL A 165 2.64 4.30 17.25
CA VAL A 165 2.02 3.76 16.05
C VAL A 165 0.83 2.89 16.42
N ALA A 166 1.01 2.00 17.41
CA ALA A 166 -0.05 1.12 17.93
C ALA A 166 -1.27 1.94 18.40
N LEU A 167 -1.03 2.98 19.22
CA LEU A 167 -2.10 3.84 19.69
C LEU A 167 -2.83 4.55 18.54
N ALA A 168 -2.11 5.06 17.55
CA ALA A 168 -2.73 5.72 16.39
C ALA A 168 -3.62 4.76 15.57
N ILE A 169 -3.24 3.48 15.46
CA ILE A 169 -4.04 2.45 14.79
C ILE A 169 -5.31 2.15 15.61
N VAL A 170 -5.17 1.97 16.92
CA VAL A 170 -6.32 1.74 17.81
C VAL A 170 -7.30 2.90 17.76
N GLU A 171 -6.81 4.15 17.86
CA GLU A 171 -7.63 5.36 17.76
C GLU A 171 -8.34 5.45 16.40
N PHE A 172 -7.63 5.16 15.31
CA PHE A 172 -8.23 5.16 13.98
C PHE A 172 -9.40 4.21 13.86
N PHE A 173 -9.26 2.99 14.35
CA PHE A 173 -10.34 1.99 14.33
C PHE A 173 -11.32 2.12 15.49
N ALA A 174 -11.07 2.93 16.51
CA ALA A 174 -12.08 3.31 17.49
C ALA A 174 -13.16 4.22 16.90
N GLU A 175 -12.81 5.02 15.88
CA GLU A 175 -13.73 5.92 15.18
C GLU A 175 -14.71 5.13 14.31
N GLU A 176 -16.01 5.23 14.61
CA GLU A 176 -17.06 4.47 13.91
C GLU A 176 -17.16 4.80 12.41
N LYS A 177 -16.81 6.03 12.03
CA LYS A 177 -16.73 6.45 10.63
C LYS A 177 -15.69 5.64 9.85
N ASN A 178 -14.52 5.40 10.43
CA ASN A 178 -13.43 4.66 9.78
C ASN A 178 -13.78 3.17 9.66
N LYS A 179 -14.38 2.60 10.69
CA LYS A 179 -14.90 1.22 10.61
C LYS A 179 -15.97 1.08 9.52
N THR A 180 -16.88 2.04 9.44
CA THR A 180 -17.93 2.06 8.41
C THR A 180 -17.33 2.13 7.03
N LEU A 181 -16.33 3.00 6.80
CA LEU A 181 -15.61 3.10 5.54
C LEU A 181 -14.98 1.76 5.16
N VAL A 182 -14.23 1.12 6.07
CA VAL A 182 -13.58 -0.16 5.80
C VAL A 182 -14.60 -1.24 5.46
N ARG A 183 -15.69 -1.36 6.22
CA ARG A 183 -16.76 -2.33 5.95
C ARG A 183 -17.46 -2.07 4.61
N GLU A 184 -17.62 -0.81 4.24
CA GLU A 184 -18.19 -0.44 2.95
C GLU A 184 -17.26 -0.84 1.80
N LEU A 185 -15.96 -0.57 1.92
CA LEU A 185 -14.96 -0.99 0.95
C LEU A 185 -14.92 -2.52 0.81
N GLN A 186 -15.03 -3.28 1.90
CA GLN A 186 -15.16 -4.75 1.86
C GLN A 186 -16.39 -5.18 1.06
N LYS A 187 -17.56 -4.56 1.33
CA LYS A 187 -18.81 -4.85 0.59
C LYS A 187 -18.73 -4.51 -0.90
N LEU A 188 -17.93 -3.50 -1.25
CA LEU A 188 -17.66 -3.09 -2.62
C LEU A 188 -16.66 -4.00 -3.34
N GLY A 189 -16.13 -5.02 -2.64
CA GLY A 189 -15.30 -6.07 -3.20
C GLY A 189 -13.80 -5.82 -3.18
N LEU A 190 -13.31 -4.90 -2.33
CA LEU A 190 -11.87 -4.74 -2.15
C LEU A 190 -11.29 -5.95 -1.42
N THR A 191 -10.13 -6.42 -1.90
CA THR A 191 -9.36 -7.46 -1.24
C THR A 191 -8.73 -6.90 0.02
N MET A 192 -9.25 -7.33 1.18
CA MET A 192 -8.80 -6.89 2.49
C MET A 192 -7.96 -7.97 3.18
N GLN A 193 -7.20 -8.70 2.38
CA GLN A 193 -6.32 -9.79 2.83
C GLN A 193 -4.89 -9.52 2.36
N ALA A 194 -3.93 -9.96 3.16
CA ALA A 194 -2.55 -9.99 2.74
C ALA A 194 -2.37 -10.91 1.52
N GLU A 195 -1.45 -10.58 0.66
CA GLU A 195 -1.02 -11.53 -0.34
C GLU A 195 -0.55 -12.80 0.39
N LYS A 196 -1.19 -13.92 0.11
CA LYS A 196 -0.63 -15.20 0.54
C LYS A 196 0.65 -15.39 -0.27
N LYS A 197 1.79 -15.07 0.33
CA LYS A 197 3.05 -15.62 -0.18
C LYS A 197 2.82 -17.13 -0.18
N VAL A 198 2.71 -17.72 -1.35
CA VAL A 198 2.74 -19.18 -1.48
C VAL A 198 4.15 -19.58 -1.05
N ILE A 199 4.29 -19.86 0.24
CA ILE A 199 5.57 -20.32 0.77
C ILE A 199 5.67 -21.78 0.35
N GLY A 200 6.52 -22.02 -0.63
CA GLY A 200 6.92 -23.39 -0.98
C GLY A 200 7.49 -24.09 0.24
N THR A 201 7.44 -25.38 0.25
CA THR A 201 7.99 -26.20 1.35
C THR A 201 9.38 -26.74 1.03
N THR A 202 9.88 -26.53 -0.18
CA THR A 202 11.18 -27.03 -0.66
C THR A 202 12.33 -26.69 0.28
N PHE A 203 12.34 -25.46 0.82
CA PHE A 203 13.37 -24.99 1.76
C PHE A 203 12.87 -24.85 3.20
N ALA A 204 11.77 -25.50 3.54
CA ALA A 204 11.21 -25.41 4.89
C ALA A 204 12.24 -25.86 5.96
N GLY A 205 12.50 -24.99 6.94
CA GLY A 205 13.47 -25.26 8.01
C GLY A 205 14.95 -25.03 7.63
N LEU A 206 15.25 -24.71 6.37
CA LEU A 206 16.61 -24.43 5.92
C LEU A 206 16.95 -22.94 6.11
N THR A 207 18.21 -22.70 6.49
CA THR A 207 18.75 -21.33 6.63
C THR A 207 19.90 -21.13 5.64
N PHE A 208 19.78 -20.10 4.82
CA PHE A 208 20.75 -19.74 3.79
C PHE A 208 21.52 -18.47 4.17
N VAL A 209 22.75 -18.36 3.70
CA VAL A 209 23.54 -17.12 3.76
C VAL A 209 24.04 -16.79 2.36
N LEU A 210 23.80 -15.57 1.90
CA LEU A 210 24.25 -15.09 0.60
C LEU A 210 25.57 -14.31 0.76
N THR A 211 26.55 -14.60 -0.11
CA THR A 211 27.85 -13.92 -0.13
C THR A 211 28.37 -13.77 -1.56
N GLY A 212 29.08 -12.68 -1.81
CA GLY A 212 29.56 -12.36 -3.16
C GLY A 212 28.47 -11.83 -4.10
N THR A 213 28.83 -11.64 -5.37
CA THR A 213 27.94 -11.18 -6.46
C THR A 213 27.47 -12.37 -7.26
N LEU A 214 26.15 -12.56 -7.36
CA LEU A 214 25.55 -13.63 -8.14
C LEU A 214 25.53 -13.24 -9.63
N PRO A 215 25.76 -14.20 -10.56
CA PRO A 215 25.86 -13.91 -11.99
C PRO A 215 24.60 -13.34 -12.64
N THR A 216 23.41 -13.83 -12.27
CA THR A 216 22.14 -13.46 -12.91
C THR A 216 21.10 -12.88 -11.96
N LEU A 217 21.22 -13.13 -10.66
CA LEU A 217 20.30 -12.67 -9.63
C LEU A 217 20.91 -11.52 -8.80
N THR A 218 20.12 -10.54 -8.49
CA THR A 218 20.45 -9.62 -7.40
C THR A 218 20.34 -10.37 -6.07
N ARG A 219 20.95 -9.80 -5.03
CA ARG A 219 20.88 -10.37 -3.67
C ARG A 219 19.45 -10.43 -3.15
N ASP A 220 18.65 -9.42 -3.47
CA ASP A 220 17.25 -9.33 -3.04
C ASP A 220 16.38 -10.35 -3.79
N GLU A 221 16.57 -10.53 -5.10
CA GLU A 221 15.88 -11.58 -5.87
C GLU A 221 16.21 -12.99 -5.38
N ALA A 222 17.49 -13.28 -5.07
CA ALA A 222 17.87 -14.56 -4.50
C ALA A 222 17.25 -14.79 -3.13
N LYS A 223 17.20 -13.75 -2.28
CA LYS A 223 16.53 -13.78 -0.99
C LYS A 223 15.03 -14.06 -1.15
N GLU A 224 14.34 -13.32 -2.02
CA GLU A 224 12.90 -13.53 -2.27
C GLU A 224 12.59 -14.95 -2.74
N ARG A 225 13.41 -15.54 -3.63
CA ARG A 225 13.23 -16.92 -4.10
C ARG A 225 13.41 -17.95 -2.99
N ILE A 226 14.41 -17.76 -2.11
CA ILE A 226 14.64 -18.64 -0.97
C ILE A 226 13.47 -18.55 0.01
N GLU A 227 13.02 -17.33 0.34
CA GLU A 227 11.89 -17.10 1.25
C GLU A 227 10.56 -17.60 0.65
N ALA A 228 10.34 -17.43 -0.64
CA ALA A 228 9.20 -17.98 -1.36
C ALA A 228 9.18 -19.54 -1.34
N ALA A 229 10.35 -20.18 -1.29
CA ALA A 229 10.46 -21.64 -1.15
C ALA A 229 10.39 -22.13 0.32
N GLY A 230 10.16 -21.23 1.29
CA GLY A 230 10.04 -21.56 2.72
C GLY A 230 11.35 -21.53 3.51
N GLY A 231 12.45 -21.12 2.90
CA GLY A 231 13.75 -20.97 3.54
C GLY A 231 13.90 -19.65 4.31
N LYS A 232 14.93 -19.57 5.14
CA LYS A 232 15.32 -18.33 5.85
C LYS A 232 16.65 -17.82 5.33
N VAL A 233 16.80 -16.50 5.15
CA VAL A 233 18.08 -15.88 4.80
C VAL A 233 18.66 -15.16 6.01
N SER A 234 19.92 -15.50 6.36
CA SER A 234 20.64 -14.90 7.47
C SER A 234 21.80 -14.03 6.98
N GLY A 235 22.10 -12.96 7.72
CA GLY A 235 23.23 -12.08 7.45
C GLY A 235 24.60 -12.65 7.80
N SER A 236 24.68 -13.71 8.64
CA SER A 236 25.94 -14.29 9.14
C SER A 236 25.92 -15.82 9.14
N VAL A 237 27.10 -16.41 8.88
CA VAL A 237 27.27 -17.87 8.91
C VAL A 237 27.43 -18.36 10.35
N SER A 238 26.70 -19.42 10.67
CA SER A 238 26.75 -20.10 11.99
C SER A 238 26.55 -21.61 11.82
N LYS A 239 26.67 -22.39 12.90
CA LYS A 239 26.36 -23.84 12.90
C LYS A 239 24.91 -24.16 12.56
N LYS A 240 24.01 -23.17 12.58
CA LYS A 240 22.60 -23.32 12.17
C LYS A 240 22.37 -22.99 10.69
N THR A 241 23.40 -22.57 9.97
CA THR A 241 23.31 -22.28 8.53
C THR A 241 23.31 -23.60 7.77
N SER A 242 22.30 -23.82 6.94
CA SER A 242 22.15 -25.05 6.13
C SER A 242 22.98 -24.96 4.85
N TYR A 243 22.99 -23.80 4.19
CA TYR A 243 23.74 -23.58 2.96
C TYR A 243 24.29 -22.15 2.90
N VAL A 244 25.45 -22.00 2.26
CA VAL A 244 25.97 -20.70 1.85
C VAL A 244 25.93 -20.64 0.33
N VAL A 245 25.22 -19.63 -0.20
CA VAL A 245 25.21 -19.36 -1.64
C VAL A 245 26.30 -18.36 -1.93
N ALA A 246 27.33 -18.80 -2.66
CA ALA A 246 28.52 -18.02 -2.96
C ALA A 246 28.53 -17.62 -4.44
N GLY A 247 28.55 -16.31 -4.71
CA GLY A 247 28.85 -15.73 -6.01
C GLY A 247 30.31 -15.36 -6.16
N GLU A 248 30.60 -14.55 -7.18
CA GLU A 248 31.94 -14.01 -7.42
C GLU A 248 32.38 -13.11 -6.26
N GLU A 249 33.68 -13.12 -5.95
CA GLU A 249 34.29 -12.34 -4.87
C GLU A 249 33.66 -12.64 -3.47
N ALA A 250 33.29 -13.87 -3.23
CA ALA A 250 32.78 -14.32 -1.94
C ALA A 250 33.87 -14.16 -0.87
N GLY A 251 33.69 -13.23 0.06
CA GLY A 251 34.69 -12.89 1.08
C GLY A 251 34.61 -13.76 2.35
N SER A 252 34.86 -13.17 3.52
CA SER A 252 34.99 -13.82 4.84
C SER A 252 33.84 -14.78 5.22
N LYS A 253 32.65 -14.62 4.67
CA LYS A 253 31.53 -15.55 4.90
C LYS A 253 31.77 -16.91 4.28
N LEU A 254 32.43 -16.99 3.11
CA LEU A 254 32.80 -18.24 2.47
C LEU A 254 33.85 -18.99 3.32
N GLU A 255 34.91 -18.28 3.78
CA GLU A 255 35.92 -18.86 4.65
C GLU A 255 35.30 -19.43 5.94
N LYS A 256 34.38 -18.69 6.54
CA LYS A 256 33.68 -19.13 7.74
C LYS A 256 32.78 -20.35 7.48
N ALA A 257 32.15 -20.43 6.30
CA ALA A 257 31.37 -21.61 5.93
C ALA A 257 32.26 -22.84 5.86
N GLN A 258 33.42 -22.73 5.22
CA GLN A 258 34.41 -23.81 5.13
C GLN A 258 34.92 -24.27 6.50
N GLN A 259 35.23 -23.29 7.40
CA GLN A 259 35.67 -23.61 8.77
C GLN A 259 34.60 -24.32 9.59
N LEU A 260 33.32 -24.02 9.36
CA LEU A 260 32.21 -24.65 10.08
C LEU A 260 31.65 -25.90 9.40
N GLY A 261 32.18 -26.28 8.23
CA GLY A 261 31.71 -27.41 7.45
C GLY A 261 30.31 -27.20 6.86
N VAL A 262 29.91 -25.94 6.64
CA VAL A 262 28.61 -25.64 6.02
C VAL A 262 28.70 -25.82 4.51
N PRO A 263 27.76 -26.56 3.89
CA PRO A 263 27.71 -26.72 2.44
C PRO A 263 27.67 -25.40 1.69
N VAL A 264 28.45 -25.29 0.63
CA VAL A 264 28.50 -24.12 -0.23
C VAL A 264 27.95 -24.49 -1.60
N VAL A 265 27.03 -23.70 -2.13
CA VAL A 265 26.47 -23.83 -3.47
C VAL A 265 26.69 -22.53 -4.24
N ASP A 266 26.74 -22.57 -5.55
CA ASP A 266 26.69 -21.42 -6.42
C ASP A 266 25.24 -21.05 -6.76
N GLU A 267 25.06 -20.02 -7.59
CA GLU A 267 23.73 -19.60 -8.06
C GLU A 267 23.00 -20.72 -8.82
N ALA A 268 23.73 -21.45 -9.67
CA ALA A 268 23.16 -22.56 -10.44
C ALA A 268 22.68 -23.70 -9.51
N GLY A 269 23.45 -24.02 -8.47
CA GLY A 269 23.05 -24.95 -7.42
C GLY A 269 21.81 -24.49 -6.66
N LEU A 270 21.73 -23.22 -6.29
CA LEU A 270 20.52 -22.67 -5.67
C LEU A 270 19.30 -22.81 -6.57
N LEU A 271 19.43 -22.45 -7.86
CA LEU A 271 18.34 -22.55 -8.84
C LEU A 271 17.91 -24.00 -9.08
N ALA A 272 18.84 -24.93 -9.14
CA ALA A 272 18.53 -26.36 -9.26
C ALA A 272 17.72 -26.89 -8.06
N MET A 273 18.09 -26.49 -6.84
CA MET A 273 17.35 -26.83 -5.62
C MET A 273 15.94 -26.25 -5.54
N LEU A 274 15.64 -25.19 -6.30
CA LEU A 274 14.31 -24.58 -6.37
C LEU A 274 13.37 -25.31 -7.33
N VAL A 275 13.89 -26.13 -8.23
CA VAL A 275 13.11 -26.82 -9.28
C VAL A 275 12.73 -28.25 -8.85
N GLU A 276 13.39 -28.79 -7.84
CA GLU A 276 13.04 -30.09 -7.22
C GLU A 276 11.86 -29.90 -6.23
#